data_bc78ae0cd882f3a1fb97396487b0f39d
#
_entry.id   bc78ae0cd882f3a1fb97396487b0f39d
#
_cell.length_a   1.000
_cell.length_b   1.000
_cell.length_c   1.000
_cell.angle_alpha   90.00
_cell.angle_beta   90.00
_cell.angle_gamma   90.00
#
_symmetry.space_group_name_H-M   'P 1'
#
loop_
_entity.id
_entity.type
_entity.pdbx_description
1 polymer ?
#
loop_
_entity_poly.entity_id
_entity_poly.type
_entity_poly.pdbx_seq_one_letter_code
_entity_poly.pdbx_strand_id
1 'polypeptide(L)'
;FDMNSYGGEAAGCFECSADIKRLAGGKPTLSVIDSNCYSACYAMAAGTDKIVMTPSGGAGSIGVVAMHVSYEKMLAKAGIEVTFIFAGDHKVDGNPYEALSAEVKADIKKGIDVAYDAFVGLVANGRPMDEKEVRATQARIYRAEDAKAAGLIDAIATPQSAVQAFLVGLTGSNLQPRKKESAMTEATKPGADNKATPEELATAQSEARTAERARVAGIQGSDEAKGRSTLANHLAFNTSMSVADAKAILAAAPQETAAAAAGNPLKEAMDAGNQPNVGADTTGAAGDGKPSAAAGILAAAKAAGVRGFTQAKH
;
A
#
# COMPACT_ATOMS: atom_id res chain seq x y z
N PHE A 1 1.20 5.53 11.58
CA PHE A 1 0.76 5.24 10.21
C PHE A 1 1.70 4.23 9.58
N ASP A 2 1.14 3.21 8.93
CA ASP A 2 1.89 2.26 8.10
C ASP A 2 1.79 2.70 6.64
N MET A 3 2.94 2.95 6.01
CA MET A 3 3.04 3.59 4.71
C MET A 3 3.64 2.64 3.69
N ASN A 4 2.81 2.18 2.74
CA ASN A 4 3.23 1.35 1.62
C ASN A 4 2.41 1.68 0.37
N SER A 5 2.91 2.59 -0.48
CA SER A 5 2.26 2.97 -1.73
C SER A 5 3.22 3.65 -2.69
N TYR A 6 2.99 3.49 -3.97
CA TYR A 6 3.69 4.21 -5.04
C TYR A 6 3.19 5.64 -5.27
N GLY A 7 2.16 6.06 -4.56
CA GLY A 7 1.51 7.34 -4.75
C GLY A 7 0.14 7.20 -5.40
N GLY A 8 -0.35 8.30 -5.95
CA GLY A 8 -1.68 8.33 -6.54
C GLY A 8 -2.08 9.72 -7.00
N GLU A 9 -3.37 10.02 -6.93
CA GLU A 9 -3.95 11.29 -7.32
C GLU A 9 -3.45 12.45 -6.44
N ALA A 10 -3.17 13.59 -7.06
CA ALA A 10 -2.75 14.80 -6.35
C ALA A 10 -3.90 15.51 -5.66
N ALA A 11 -5.11 15.46 -6.26
CA ALA A 11 -6.28 16.08 -5.68
C ALA A 11 -6.67 15.42 -4.34
N GLY A 12 -6.85 16.22 -3.31
CA GLY A 12 -7.16 15.76 -1.94
C GLY A 12 -5.97 15.22 -1.15
N CYS A 13 -4.82 14.99 -1.78
CA CYS A 13 -3.62 14.44 -1.13
C CYS A 13 -3.01 15.44 -0.13
N PHE A 14 -2.90 16.69 -0.50
CA PHE A 14 -2.29 17.73 0.33
C PHE A 14 -3.20 18.09 1.51
N GLU A 15 -4.48 18.10 1.28
CA GLU A 15 -5.51 18.27 2.32
C GLU A 15 -5.48 17.11 3.31
N CYS A 16 -5.34 15.88 2.83
CA CYS A 16 -5.20 14.71 3.69
C CYS A 16 -3.96 14.80 4.58
N SER A 17 -2.83 15.26 4.04
CA SER A 17 -1.61 15.49 4.82
C SER A 17 -1.82 16.55 5.91
N ALA A 18 -2.48 17.66 5.58
CA ALA A 18 -2.82 18.70 6.53
C ALA A 18 -3.79 18.18 7.62
N ASP A 19 -4.74 17.35 7.24
CA ASP A 19 -5.70 16.72 8.16
C ASP A 19 -5.01 15.74 9.12
N ILE A 20 -4.03 14.97 8.67
CA ILE A 20 -3.20 14.10 9.54
C ILE A 20 -2.61 14.95 10.67
N LYS A 21 -1.98 16.08 10.33
CA LYS A 21 -1.38 16.98 11.31
C LYS A 21 -2.43 17.64 12.23
N ARG A 22 -3.55 18.07 11.69
CA ARG A 22 -4.64 18.70 12.42
C ARG A 22 -5.33 17.72 13.38
N LEU A 23 -5.67 16.51 12.90
CA LEU A 23 -6.38 15.49 13.68
C LEU A 23 -5.51 14.86 14.76
N ALA A 24 -4.18 14.90 14.61
CA ALA A 24 -3.26 14.54 15.67
C ALA A 24 -3.50 15.36 16.94
N GLY A 25 -3.99 16.61 16.82
CA GLY A 25 -4.37 17.43 17.97
C GLY A 25 -3.22 17.67 18.94
N GLY A 26 -2.00 17.79 18.45
CA GLY A 26 -0.79 17.91 19.24
C GLY A 26 -0.24 16.58 19.79
N LYS A 27 -0.86 15.44 19.48
CA LYS A 27 -0.29 14.13 19.80
C LYS A 27 0.82 13.80 18.80
N PRO A 28 1.97 13.32 19.28
CA PRO A 28 3.04 12.89 18.38
C PRO A 28 2.60 11.82 17.40
N THR A 29 3.08 11.93 16.16
CA THR A 29 2.73 11.05 15.06
C THR A 29 3.97 10.41 14.44
N LEU A 30 3.82 9.15 14.02
CA LEU A 30 4.88 8.37 13.37
C LEU A 30 4.35 7.75 12.08
N SER A 31 5.07 7.95 10.99
CA SER A 31 4.97 7.17 9.77
C SER A 31 6.07 6.10 9.73
N VAL A 32 5.68 4.87 9.49
CA VAL A 32 6.59 3.74 9.26
C VAL A 32 6.47 3.33 7.80
N ILE A 33 7.56 3.49 7.05
CA ILE A 33 7.65 3.06 5.66
C ILE A 33 8.25 1.65 5.67
N ASP A 34 7.41 0.64 5.48
CA ASP A 34 7.85 -0.75 5.48
C ASP A 34 8.37 -1.21 4.11
N SER A 35 7.95 -0.54 3.03
CA SER A 35 8.34 -0.84 1.66
C SER A 35 8.53 0.44 0.83
N ASN A 36 7.47 0.95 0.18
CA ASN A 36 7.55 2.11 -0.69
C ASN A 36 6.64 3.24 -0.20
N CYS A 37 7.17 4.46 -0.20
CA CYS A 37 6.38 5.65 0.13
C CYS A 37 6.76 6.77 -0.85
N TYR A 38 6.10 6.77 -2.00
CA TYR A 38 6.42 7.69 -3.10
C TYR A 38 5.28 8.64 -3.40
N SER A 39 5.62 9.83 -3.95
CA SER A 39 4.64 10.79 -4.46
C SER A 39 3.57 11.14 -3.42
N ALA A 40 2.29 10.99 -3.73
CA ALA A 40 1.18 11.28 -2.81
C ALA A 40 1.30 10.57 -1.45
N CYS A 41 1.82 9.33 -1.39
CA CYS A 41 2.09 8.65 -0.14
C CYS A 41 3.13 9.40 0.70
N TYR A 42 4.20 9.90 0.07
CA TYR A 42 5.22 10.66 0.78
C TYR A 42 4.70 12.03 1.24
N ALA A 43 3.80 12.67 0.47
CA ALA A 43 3.11 13.88 0.93
C ALA A 43 2.35 13.64 2.23
N MET A 44 1.63 12.52 2.35
CA MET A 44 0.94 12.15 3.59
C MET A 44 1.91 11.85 4.73
N ALA A 45 3.00 11.11 4.45
CA ALA A 45 4.03 10.82 5.45
C ALA A 45 4.69 12.10 5.97
N ALA A 46 4.95 13.08 5.12
CA ALA A 46 5.51 14.38 5.50
C ALA A 46 4.59 15.21 6.42
N GLY A 47 3.31 14.86 6.51
CA GLY A 47 2.36 15.43 7.50
C GLY A 47 2.54 14.90 8.92
N THR A 48 3.38 13.87 9.15
CA THR A 48 3.67 13.31 10.48
C THR A 48 4.94 13.89 11.08
N ASP A 49 5.07 13.79 12.43
CA ASP A 49 6.23 14.35 13.15
C ASP A 49 7.52 13.56 12.93
N LYS A 50 7.38 12.24 12.71
CA LYS A 50 8.53 11.34 12.45
C LYS A 50 8.23 10.38 11.32
N ILE A 51 9.25 10.12 10.53
CA ILE A 51 9.23 9.13 9.44
C ILE A 51 10.39 8.16 9.66
N VAL A 52 10.07 6.88 9.81
CA VAL A 52 11.05 5.80 9.93
C VAL A 52 10.85 4.84 8.75
N MET A 53 11.93 4.39 8.14
CA MET A 53 11.89 3.51 6.98
C MET A 53 12.70 2.25 7.19
N THR A 54 12.24 1.14 6.65
CA THR A 54 12.99 -0.12 6.64
C THR A 54 14.24 -0.02 5.76
N PRO A 55 15.29 -0.84 6.01
CA PRO A 55 16.53 -0.80 5.21
C PRO A 55 16.32 -1.03 3.70
N SER A 56 15.30 -1.80 3.34
CA SER A 56 14.94 -2.07 1.92
C SER A 56 13.92 -1.10 1.34
N GLY A 57 13.41 -0.19 2.16
CA GLY A 57 12.38 0.77 1.78
C GLY A 57 12.84 1.84 0.79
N GLY A 58 11.89 2.62 0.34
CA GLY A 58 12.14 3.76 -0.53
C GLY A 58 11.18 4.90 -0.26
N ALA A 59 11.66 6.15 -0.40
CA ALA A 59 10.89 7.37 -0.20
C ALA A 59 11.19 8.40 -1.30
N GLY A 60 10.35 9.41 -1.41
CA GLY A 60 10.57 10.52 -2.35
C GLY A 60 9.56 10.55 -3.49
N SER A 61 10.04 10.71 -4.73
CA SER A 61 9.17 10.97 -5.90
C SER A 61 8.32 12.23 -5.68
N ILE A 62 8.94 13.29 -5.15
CA ILE A 62 8.27 14.58 -4.88
C ILE A 62 8.12 15.32 -6.20
N GLY A 63 7.02 15.05 -6.87
CA GLY A 63 6.73 15.60 -8.19
C GLY A 63 5.30 15.32 -8.62
N VAL A 64 4.88 16.01 -9.67
CA VAL A 64 3.54 15.91 -10.25
C VAL A 64 3.65 15.64 -11.74
N VAL A 65 2.84 14.75 -12.27
CA VAL A 65 2.80 14.41 -13.69
C VAL A 65 1.36 14.38 -14.19
N ALA A 66 1.14 14.88 -15.41
CA ALA A 66 -0.04 14.60 -16.18
C ALA A 66 0.37 13.96 -17.51
N MET A 67 -0.45 13.04 -17.99
CA MET A 67 -0.23 12.35 -19.26
C MET A 67 -1.42 12.61 -20.19
N HIS A 68 -1.12 13.01 -21.41
CA HIS A 68 -2.10 13.10 -22.49
C HIS A 68 -1.74 12.08 -23.59
N VAL A 69 -2.73 11.33 -24.05
CA VAL A 69 -2.59 10.40 -25.17
C VAL A 69 -3.51 10.85 -26.29
N SER A 70 -2.97 11.02 -27.52
CA SER A 70 -3.78 11.34 -28.70
C SER A 70 -3.97 10.11 -29.57
N TYR A 71 -5.20 9.82 -29.92
CA TYR A 71 -5.61 8.79 -30.89
C TYR A 71 -5.91 9.36 -32.28
N GLU A 72 -5.77 10.67 -32.49
CA GLU A 72 -6.09 11.38 -33.74
C GLU A 72 -5.58 10.65 -34.99
N LYS A 73 -4.25 10.38 -35.03
CA LYS A 73 -3.64 9.72 -36.19
C LYS A 73 -4.07 8.28 -36.38
N MET A 74 -4.42 7.59 -35.32
CA MET A 74 -4.92 6.22 -35.37
C MET A 74 -6.33 6.20 -35.99
N LEU A 75 -7.20 7.07 -35.54
CA LEU A 75 -8.58 7.21 -36.04
C LEU A 75 -8.60 7.65 -37.49
N ALA A 76 -7.80 8.64 -37.86
CA ALA A 76 -7.67 9.08 -39.26
C ALA A 76 -7.25 7.95 -40.21
N LYS A 77 -6.30 7.08 -39.77
CA LYS A 77 -5.92 5.89 -40.56
C LYS A 77 -7.04 4.86 -40.65
N ALA A 78 -7.92 4.78 -39.66
CA ALA A 78 -9.09 3.90 -39.68
C ALA A 78 -10.29 4.48 -40.44
N GLY A 79 -10.19 5.71 -40.97
CA GLY A 79 -11.29 6.40 -41.65
C GLY A 79 -12.40 6.85 -40.70
N ILE A 80 -12.08 7.03 -39.42
CA ILE A 80 -13.00 7.48 -38.38
C ILE A 80 -12.79 8.97 -38.12
N GLU A 81 -13.83 9.76 -38.29
CA GLU A 81 -13.87 11.19 -37.95
C GLU A 81 -14.66 11.36 -36.65
N VAL A 82 -14.09 12.09 -35.68
CA VAL A 82 -14.75 12.43 -34.42
C VAL A 82 -15.14 13.90 -34.47
N THR A 83 -16.42 14.21 -34.28
CA THR A 83 -16.94 15.57 -34.23
C THR A 83 -17.49 15.84 -32.83
N PHE A 84 -16.99 16.87 -32.16
CA PHE A 84 -17.53 17.35 -30.89
C PHE A 84 -18.62 18.40 -31.13
N ILE A 85 -19.74 18.30 -30.42
CA ILE A 85 -20.78 19.32 -30.33
C ILE A 85 -20.86 19.74 -28.87
N PHE A 86 -20.38 20.94 -28.55
CA PHE A 86 -20.24 21.41 -27.19
C PHE A 86 -20.56 22.89 -27.04
N ALA A 87 -20.68 23.33 -25.78
CA ALA A 87 -20.83 24.74 -25.42
C ALA A 87 -19.78 25.07 -24.33
N GLY A 88 -19.10 26.21 -24.52
CA GLY A 88 -17.95 26.65 -23.72
C GLY A 88 -16.63 26.23 -24.37
N ASP A 89 -15.78 27.21 -24.69
CA ASP A 89 -14.59 27.05 -25.54
C ASP A 89 -13.58 25.99 -25.04
N HIS A 90 -13.48 25.83 -23.73
CA HIS A 90 -12.54 24.88 -23.10
C HIS A 90 -13.15 23.53 -22.70
N LYS A 91 -14.42 23.25 -23.13
CA LYS A 91 -15.13 22.07 -22.64
C LYS A 91 -14.52 20.73 -23.12
N VAL A 92 -13.84 20.77 -24.25
CA VAL A 92 -13.23 19.58 -24.88
C VAL A 92 -11.69 19.61 -24.83
N ASP A 93 -11.10 20.57 -24.13
CA ASP A 93 -9.67 20.68 -23.99
C ASP A 93 -9.05 19.40 -23.43
N GLY A 94 -7.93 18.99 -24.00
CA GLY A 94 -7.23 17.79 -23.56
C GLY A 94 -7.93 16.48 -23.90
N ASN A 95 -8.95 16.49 -24.78
CA ASN A 95 -9.57 15.26 -25.28
C ASN A 95 -8.56 14.39 -26.04
N PRO A 96 -8.73 13.05 -26.08
CA PRO A 96 -7.77 12.16 -26.71
C PRO A 96 -7.94 12.01 -28.23
N TYR A 97 -8.92 12.68 -28.85
CA TYR A 97 -9.26 12.49 -30.26
C TYR A 97 -8.69 13.57 -31.18
N GLU A 98 -8.08 14.58 -30.58
CA GLU A 98 -7.41 15.67 -31.28
C GLU A 98 -5.96 15.81 -30.79
N ALA A 99 -5.14 16.52 -31.57
CA ALA A 99 -3.79 16.88 -31.12
C ALA A 99 -3.87 17.90 -29.98
N LEU A 100 -3.05 17.70 -28.96
CA LEU A 100 -2.96 18.64 -27.84
C LEU A 100 -2.39 19.97 -28.32
N SER A 101 -3.17 21.04 -28.24
CA SER A 101 -2.73 22.40 -28.61
C SER A 101 -1.66 22.91 -27.65
N ALA A 102 -0.86 23.88 -28.12
CA ALA A 102 0.16 24.52 -27.28
C ALA A 102 -0.46 25.28 -26.10
N GLU A 103 -1.63 25.87 -26.29
CA GLU A 103 -2.39 26.60 -25.25
C GLU A 103 -2.86 25.65 -24.16
N VAL A 104 -3.58 24.58 -24.51
CA VAL A 104 -4.07 23.57 -23.58
C VAL A 104 -2.90 22.91 -22.83
N LYS A 105 -1.78 22.64 -23.52
CA LYS A 105 -0.57 22.13 -22.89
C LYS A 105 -0.02 23.10 -21.86
N ALA A 106 -0.04 24.41 -22.13
CA ALA A 106 0.42 25.42 -21.20
C ALA A 106 -0.48 25.51 -19.95
N ASP A 107 -1.80 25.40 -20.13
CA ASP A 107 -2.76 25.39 -19.01
C ASP A 107 -2.60 24.16 -18.12
N ILE A 108 -2.48 22.97 -18.73
CA ILE A 108 -2.17 21.73 -17.97
C ILE A 108 -0.87 21.90 -17.18
N LYS A 109 0.17 22.44 -17.83
CA LYS A 109 1.48 22.69 -17.18
C LYS A 109 1.36 23.64 -15.99
N LYS A 110 0.57 24.71 -16.11
CA LYS A 110 0.28 25.64 -15.01
C LYS A 110 -0.37 24.93 -13.82
N GLY A 111 -1.34 24.06 -14.08
CA GLY A 111 -1.97 23.24 -13.04
C GLY A 111 -0.96 22.31 -12.33
N ILE A 112 -0.06 21.69 -13.12
CA ILE A 112 1.03 20.85 -12.58
C ILE A 112 1.96 21.69 -11.69
N ASP A 113 2.34 22.90 -12.12
CA ASP A 113 3.24 23.76 -11.36
C ASP A 113 2.63 24.18 -10.02
N VAL A 114 1.35 24.55 -10.00
CA VAL A 114 0.62 24.86 -8.76
C VAL A 114 0.61 23.67 -7.79
N ALA A 115 0.31 22.47 -8.29
CA ALA A 115 0.32 21.26 -7.47
C ALA A 115 1.75 20.91 -6.99
N TYR A 116 2.76 21.11 -7.83
CA TYR A 116 4.15 20.89 -7.45
C TYR A 116 4.62 21.88 -6.38
N ASP A 117 4.28 23.14 -6.50
CA ASP A 117 4.59 24.17 -5.49
C ASP A 117 3.94 23.83 -4.14
N ALA A 118 2.67 23.41 -4.16
CA ALA A 118 1.99 22.96 -2.94
C ALA A 118 2.69 21.74 -2.32
N PHE A 119 3.12 20.77 -3.12
CA PHE A 119 3.84 19.59 -2.62
C PHE A 119 5.18 19.97 -2.02
N VAL A 120 5.96 20.82 -2.70
CA VAL A 120 7.25 21.33 -2.21
C VAL A 120 7.09 22.04 -0.88
N GLY A 121 6.13 22.97 -0.78
CA GLY A 121 5.85 23.71 0.45
C GLY A 121 5.41 22.78 1.60
N LEU A 122 4.61 21.77 1.30
CA LEU A 122 4.18 20.79 2.29
C LEU A 122 5.37 20.00 2.84
N VAL A 123 6.27 19.51 1.99
CA VAL A 123 7.46 18.77 2.41
C VAL A 123 8.41 19.68 3.19
N ALA A 124 8.67 20.89 2.73
CA ALA A 124 9.53 21.85 3.44
C ALA A 124 8.98 22.22 4.84
N ASN A 125 7.65 22.23 5.02
CA ASN A 125 7.02 22.46 6.30
C ASN A 125 7.03 21.23 7.23
N GLY A 126 7.13 20.04 6.68
CA GLY A 126 7.10 18.78 7.44
C GLY A 126 8.47 18.14 7.67
N ARG A 127 9.51 18.57 6.94
CA ARG A 127 10.85 17.98 6.98
C ARG A 127 11.93 19.04 7.23
N PRO A 128 13.12 18.67 7.73
CA PRO A 128 14.23 19.59 7.94
C PRO A 128 14.92 19.91 6.60
N MET A 129 14.16 20.40 5.65
CA MET A 129 14.60 20.78 4.29
C MET A 129 13.95 22.10 3.90
N ASP A 130 14.69 22.95 3.19
CA ASP A 130 14.10 24.13 2.56
C ASP A 130 13.47 23.76 1.18
N GLU A 131 12.66 24.67 0.62
CA GLU A 131 12.02 24.41 -0.68
C GLU A 131 13.03 24.17 -1.83
N LYS A 132 14.20 24.80 -1.77
CA LYS A 132 15.25 24.63 -2.78
C LYS A 132 15.82 23.23 -2.71
N GLU A 133 16.05 22.71 -1.51
CA GLU A 133 16.52 21.34 -1.28
C GLU A 133 15.47 20.32 -1.72
N VAL A 134 14.19 20.57 -1.40
CA VAL A 134 13.09 19.73 -1.87
C VAL A 134 13.02 19.70 -3.40
N ARG A 135 13.10 20.86 -4.06
CA ARG A 135 13.13 20.94 -5.54
C ARG A 135 14.38 20.28 -6.14
N ALA A 136 15.51 20.31 -5.45
CA ALA A 136 16.75 19.68 -5.90
C ALA A 136 16.63 18.14 -5.94
N THR A 137 15.67 17.54 -5.26
CA THR A 137 15.38 16.11 -5.38
C THR A 137 14.93 15.69 -6.77
N GLN A 138 14.36 16.60 -7.56
CA GLN A 138 13.92 16.39 -8.94
C GLN A 138 13.05 15.13 -9.09
N ALA A 139 12.14 14.92 -8.15
CA ALA A 139 11.24 13.76 -8.08
C ALA A 139 11.95 12.38 -8.07
N ARG A 140 13.21 12.33 -7.62
CA ARG A 140 13.95 11.06 -7.49
C ARG A 140 13.39 10.22 -6.37
N ILE A 141 13.62 8.93 -6.48
CA ILE A 141 13.39 7.91 -5.45
C ILE A 141 14.71 7.71 -4.69
N TYR A 142 14.62 7.67 -3.37
CA TYR A 142 15.75 7.51 -2.46
C TYR A 142 15.60 6.21 -1.68
N ARG A 143 16.67 5.44 -1.57
CA ARG A 143 16.76 4.28 -0.67
C ARG A 143 17.14 4.73 0.73
N ALA A 144 17.05 3.83 1.70
CA ALA A 144 17.11 4.12 3.12
C ALA A 144 18.23 5.11 3.53
N GLU A 145 19.49 4.83 3.23
CA GLU A 145 20.61 5.69 3.61
C GLU A 145 20.59 7.03 2.88
N ASP A 146 20.27 7.01 1.58
CA ASP A 146 20.19 8.23 0.77
C ASP A 146 19.01 9.10 1.19
N ALA A 147 17.86 8.47 1.52
CA ALA A 147 16.68 9.18 2.01
C ALA A 147 16.95 9.87 3.35
N LYS A 148 17.69 9.19 4.23
CA LYS A 148 18.11 9.77 5.51
C LYS A 148 19.11 10.91 5.32
N ALA A 149 20.10 10.72 4.48
CA ALA A 149 21.07 11.76 4.16
C ALA A 149 20.44 13.00 3.50
N ALA A 150 19.40 12.80 2.68
CA ALA A 150 18.62 13.88 2.08
C ALA A 150 17.60 14.54 3.03
N GLY A 151 17.45 14.08 4.27
CA GLY A 151 16.48 14.64 5.22
C GLY A 151 15.03 14.19 4.99
N LEU A 152 14.81 13.24 4.11
CA LEU A 152 13.46 12.73 3.80
C LEU A 152 12.90 11.83 4.89
N ILE A 153 13.74 11.18 5.67
CA ILE A 153 13.37 10.32 6.80
C ILE A 153 14.25 10.63 8.01
N ASP A 154 13.75 10.26 9.21
CA ASP A 154 14.46 10.51 10.48
C ASP A 154 15.36 9.34 10.87
N ALA A 155 14.92 8.11 10.62
CA ALA A 155 15.66 6.90 11.01
C ALA A 155 15.41 5.71 10.09
N ILE A 156 16.31 4.75 10.17
CA ILE A 156 16.21 3.46 9.49
C ILE A 156 16.06 2.41 10.58
N ALA A 157 14.94 1.66 10.56
CA ALA A 157 14.65 0.62 11.54
C ALA A 157 13.60 -0.36 11.00
N THR A 158 13.46 -1.50 11.67
CA THR A 158 12.31 -2.38 11.43
C THR A 158 11.02 -1.73 11.98
N PRO A 159 9.84 -2.07 11.46
CA PRO A 159 8.58 -1.50 11.93
C PRO A 159 8.39 -1.67 13.44
N GLN A 160 8.70 -2.85 13.97
CA GLN A 160 8.59 -3.13 15.40
C GLN A 160 9.51 -2.24 16.24
N SER A 161 10.77 -2.09 15.81
CA SER A 161 11.74 -1.23 16.50
C SER A 161 11.35 0.24 16.42
N ALA A 162 10.81 0.69 15.29
CA ALA A 162 10.34 2.05 15.10
C ALA A 162 9.20 2.40 16.08
N VAL A 163 8.18 1.56 16.14
CA VAL A 163 7.05 1.74 17.05
C VAL A 163 7.49 1.69 18.51
N GLN A 164 8.35 0.72 18.88
CA GLN A 164 8.86 0.61 20.24
C GLN A 164 9.66 1.85 20.66
N ALA A 165 10.56 2.33 19.82
CA ALA A 165 11.36 3.53 20.07
C ALA A 165 10.47 4.77 20.20
N PHE A 166 9.43 4.87 19.37
CA PHE A 166 8.48 5.96 19.42
C PHE A 166 7.69 5.98 20.74
N LEU A 167 7.16 4.81 21.16
CA LEU A 167 6.43 4.68 22.44
C LEU A 167 7.30 5.00 23.64
N VAL A 168 8.57 4.55 23.66
CA VAL A 168 9.55 4.89 24.70
C VAL A 168 9.77 6.40 24.76
N GLY A 169 9.87 7.07 23.61
CA GLY A 169 9.99 8.52 23.53
C GLY A 169 8.79 9.28 24.11
N LEU A 170 7.58 8.72 23.96
CA LEU A 170 6.34 9.33 24.48
C LEU A 170 6.20 9.23 26.02
N THR A 171 6.67 8.14 26.59
CA THR A 171 6.45 7.86 28.01
C THR A 171 7.46 8.56 28.92
N GLY A 172 8.53 9.16 28.35
CA GLY A 172 9.62 9.76 29.12
C GLY A 172 10.31 8.75 30.06
N SER A 173 9.89 7.51 30.01
CA SER A 173 10.39 6.43 30.83
C SER A 173 11.57 5.79 30.11
N ASN A 174 12.71 5.82 30.78
CA ASN A 174 13.81 4.92 30.51
C ASN A 174 13.32 3.47 30.74
N LEU A 175 12.55 2.95 29.81
CA LEU A 175 12.32 1.50 29.74
C LEU A 175 13.62 0.90 29.21
N GLN A 176 14.62 0.91 30.06
CA GLN A 176 15.68 -0.06 29.93
C GLN A 176 15.00 -1.45 29.87
N PRO A 177 15.41 -2.35 29.00
CA PRO A 177 14.92 -3.72 29.05
C PRO A 177 15.11 -4.20 30.47
N ARG A 178 13.99 -4.56 31.13
CA ARG A 178 14.01 -5.08 32.48
C ARG A 178 14.91 -6.31 32.46
N LYS A 179 16.18 -6.14 32.87
CA LYS A 179 16.97 -7.25 33.34
C LYS A 179 16.14 -7.94 34.42
N LYS A 180 15.77 -9.18 34.20
CA LYS A 180 15.30 -10.03 35.30
C LYS A 180 16.34 -9.95 36.37
N GLU A 181 16.06 -9.22 37.45
CA GLU A 181 16.80 -9.32 38.69
C GLU A 181 16.57 -10.71 39.26
N SER A 182 17.52 -11.57 39.02
CA SER A 182 17.74 -12.71 39.86
C SER A 182 18.66 -12.20 40.98
N ALA A 183 18.13 -12.08 42.19
CA ALA A 183 18.93 -11.82 43.38
C ALA A 183 19.93 -12.93 43.58
N MET A 184 21.21 -12.58 43.57
CA MET A 184 22.20 -13.07 44.51
C MET A 184 23.58 -12.43 44.29
N THR A 185 23.98 -11.69 45.30
CA THR A 185 25.32 -11.55 45.94
C THR A 185 26.61 -11.52 45.11
N GLU A 186 27.25 -10.34 45.26
CA GLU A 186 28.69 -10.01 45.36
C GLU A 186 29.73 -10.57 44.39
N ALA A 187 30.43 -9.55 43.86
CA ALA A 187 31.87 -9.42 43.58
C ALA A 187 32.50 -10.29 42.48
N THR A 188 32.91 -9.68 41.41
CA THR A 188 34.28 -9.40 41.02
C THR A 188 34.36 -8.95 39.54
N LYS A 189 35.32 -8.10 39.25
CA LYS A 189 35.72 -7.31 38.10
C LYS A 189 35.80 -8.01 36.70
N PRO A 190 36.07 -7.25 35.64
CA PRO A 190 35.42 -7.36 34.34
C PRO A 190 36.25 -8.16 33.32
N GLY A 191 35.58 -8.76 32.39
CA GLY A 191 36.21 -9.34 31.22
C GLY A 191 35.29 -10.28 30.45
N ALA A 192 35.26 -10.04 29.18
CA ALA A 192 34.85 -10.94 28.10
C ALA A 192 33.40 -10.86 27.59
N ASP A 193 33.34 -10.48 26.36
CA ASP A 193 32.33 -10.64 25.35
C ASP A 193 31.43 -11.87 25.54
N ASN A 194 30.21 -11.65 26.00
CA ASN A 194 29.18 -12.70 26.03
C ASN A 194 28.39 -12.65 24.69
N LYS A 195 29.05 -13.03 23.61
CA LYS A 195 28.35 -13.41 22.39
C LYS A 195 27.78 -14.80 22.63
N ALA A 196 26.43 -14.90 22.71
CA ALA A 196 25.76 -16.19 22.71
C ALA A 196 26.29 -17.04 21.57
N THR A 197 26.62 -18.28 21.85
CA THR A 197 27.10 -19.20 20.81
C THR A 197 26.00 -19.47 19.79
N PRO A 198 26.33 -19.79 18.53
CA PRO A 198 25.33 -20.16 17.53
C PRO A 198 24.37 -21.25 17.97
N GLU A 199 24.83 -22.13 18.86
CA GLU A 199 24.07 -23.24 19.43
C GLU A 199 23.05 -22.77 20.48
N GLU A 200 23.44 -21.87 21.36
CA GLU A 200 22.55 -21.22 22.34
C GLU A 200 21.48 -20.38 21.64
N LEU A 201 21.86 -19.69 20.56
CA LEU A 201 20.91 -18.91 19.76
C LEU A 201 19.90 -19.82 19.05
N ALA A 202 20.34 -20.95 18.48
CA ALA A 202 19.47 -21.93 17.81
C ALA A 202 18.51 -22.59 18.82
N THR A 203 18.97 -22.90 20.03
CA THR A 203 18.16 -23.46 21.11
C THR A 203 17.08 -22.45 21.55
N ALA A 204 17.46 -21.20 21.83
CA ALA A 204 16.53 -20.14 22.21
C ALA A 204 15.49 -19.86 21.13
N GLN A 205 15.88 -19.90 19.85
CA GLN A 205 14.93 -19.76 18.74
C GLN A 205 13.95 -20.94 18.64
N SER A 206 14.43 -22.17 18.90
CA SER A 206 13.58 -23.37 18.90
C SER A 206 12.56 -23.34 20.03
N GLU A 207 13.00 -22.94 21.23
CA GLU A 207 12.14 -22.77 22.40
C GLU A 207 11.08 -21.68 22.18
N ALA A 208 11.49 -20.52 21.63
CA ALA A 208 10.58 -19.43 21.32
C ALA A 208 9.51 -19.83 20.29
N ARG A 209 9.90 -20.58 19.24
CA ARG A 209 8.97 -21.11 18.26
C ARG A 209 7.98 -22.12 18.85
N THR A 210 8.45 -22.95 19.76
CA THR A 210 7.62 -23.95 20.44
C THR A 210 6.62 -23.27 21.37
N ALA A 211 7.07 -22.29 22.14
CA ALA A 211 6.21 -21.48 23.02
C ALA A 211 5.13 -20.72 22.23
N GLU A 212 5.50 -20.12 21.10
CA GLU A 212 4.54 -19.39 20.26
C GLU A 212 3.51 -20.32 19.61
N ARG A 213 3.92 -21.49 19.14
CA ARG A 213 2.97 -22.50 18.63
C ARG A 213 1.99 -22.97 19.72
N ALA A 214 2.46 -23.15 20.94
CA ALA A 214 1.63 -23.51 22.07
C ALA A 214 0.64 -22.38 22.42
N ARG A 215 1.09 -21.11 22.36
CA ARG A 215 0.24 -19.94 22.56
C ARG A 215 -0.88 -19.87 21.52
N VAL A 216 -0.55 -19.95 20.23
CA VAL A 216 -1.52 -19.94 19.13
C VAL A 216 -2.52 -21.08 19.25
N ALA A 217 -2.04 -22.30 19.49
CA ALA A 217 -2.89 -23.46 19.69
C ALA A 217 -3.82 -23.33 20.92
N GLY A 218 -3.32 -22.73 22.00
CA GLY A 218 -4.08 -22.48 23.22
C GLY A 218 -5.21 -21.47 23.05
N ILE A 219 -5.03 -20.47 22.18
CA ILE A 219 -6.08 -19.50 21.85
C ILE A 219 -7.12 -20.11 20.92
N GLN A 220 -6.67 -20.69 19.80
CA GLN A 220 -7.58 -21.24 18.78
C GLN A 220 -8.35 -22.48 19.24
N GLY A 221 -7.72 -23.34 20.01
CA GLY A 221 -8.31 -24.57 20.55
C GLY A 221 -9.15 -24.37 21.81
N SER A 222 -9.33 -23.14 22.28
CA SER A 222 -10.09 -22.86 23.48
C SER A 222 -11.61 -22.96 23.24
N ASP A 223 -12.38 -23.31 24.28
CA ASP A 223 -13.82 -23.33 24.19
C ASP A 223 -14.40 -21.94 23.92
N GLU A 224 -13.78 -20.91 24.40
CA GLU A 224 -14.14 -19.50 24.19
C GLU A 224 -13.98 -19.06 22.73
N ALA A 225 -13.15 -19.74 21.95
CA ALA A 225 -12.98 -19.51 20.52
C ALA A 225 -14.11 -20.07 19.66
N LYS A 226 -14.91 -20.99 20.19
CA LYS A 226 -16.02 -21.58 19.45
C LYS A 226 -17.08 -20.55 19.11
N GLY A 227 -17.39 -20.43 17.82
CA GLY A 227 -18.28 -19.40 17.28
C GLY A 227 -17.71 -17.99 17.30
N ARG A 228 -16.38 -17.83 17.42
CA ARG A 228 -15.65 -16.55 17.38
C ARG A 228 -14.32 -16.69 16.62
N SER A 229 -14.34 -17.48 15.57
CA SER A 229 -13.15 -17.88 14.83
C SER A 229 -12.36 -16.71 14.25
N THR A 230 -13.04 -15.69 13.76
CA THR A 230 -12.40 -14.48 13.22
C THR A 230 -11.64 -13.73 14.31
N LEU A 231 -12.26 -13.51 15.46
CA LEU A 231 -11.62 -12.84 16.59
C LEU A 231 -10.50 -13.70 17.19
N ALA A 232 -10.69 -15.01 17.33
CA ALA A 232 -9.66 -15.93 17.83
C ALA A 232 -8.43 -15.93 16.93
N ASN A 233 -8.60 -15.93 15.62
CA ASN A 233 -7.51 -15.82 14.66
C ASN A 233 -6.78 -14.47 14.79
N HIS A 234 -7.53 -13.37 14.92
CA HIS A 234 -6.93 -12.06 15.11
C HIS A 234 -6.06 -12.01 16.38
N LEU A 235 -6.57 -12.48 17.52
CA LEU A 235 -5.86 -12.52 18.79
C LEU A 235 -4.63 -13.44 18.73
N ALA A 236 -4.74 -14.58 18.05
CA ALA A 236 -3.67 -15.56 17.93
C ALA A 236 -2.50 -15.07 17.05
N PHE A 237 -2.79 -14.45 15.90
CA PHE A 237 -1.77 -14.14 14.89
C PHE A 237 -1.36 -12.67 14.84
N ASN A 238 -2.22 -11.75 15.28
CA ASN A 238 -1.97 -10.31 15.17
C ASN A 238 -1.70 -9.64 16.53
N THR A 239 -1.61 -10.40 17.62
CA THR A 239 -1.27 -9.88 18.95
C THR A 239 -0.26 -10.77 19.65
N SER A 240 0.48 -10.20 20.61
CA SER A 240 1.37 -10.93 21.52
C SER A 240 0.68 -11.28 22.84
N MET A 241 -0.65 -11.30 22.88
CA MET A 241 -1.45 -11.48 24.07
C MET A 241 -1.27 -12.89 24.68
N SER A 242 -1.32 -13.00 25.98
CA SER A 242 -1.28 -14.31 26.63
C SER A 242 -2.54 -15.14 26.31
N VAL A 243 -2.46 -16.46 26.43
CA VAL A 243 -3.62 -17.34 26.25
C VAL A 243 -4.75 -16.97 27.22
N ALA A 244 -4.42 -16.61 28.46
CA ALA A 244 -5.40 -16.24 29.48
C ALA A 244 -6.15 -14.95 29.12
N ASP A 245 -5.42 -13.92 28.69
CA ASP A 245 -6.03 -12.64 28.32
C ASP A 245 -6.88 -12.76 27.04
N ALA A 246 -6.39 -13.53 26.06
CA ALA A 246 -7.14 -13.81 24.84
C ALA A 246 -8.45 -14.55 25.12
N LYS A 247 -8.43 -15.54 26.01
CA LYS A 247 -9.64 -16.24 26.48
C LYS A 247 -10.64 -15.31 27.16
N ALA A 248 -10.15 -14.41 28.01
CA ALA A 248 -11.02 -13.43 28.68
C ALA A 248 -11.74 -12.52 27.67
N ILE A 249 -11.03 -12.07 26.65
CA ILE A 249 -11.64 -11.26 25.56
C ILE A 249 -12.64 -12.09 24.75
N LEU A 250 -12.27 -13.34 24.39
CA LEU A 250 -13.15 -14.22 23.64
C LEU A 250 -14.44 -14.53 24.43
N ALA A 251 -14.35 -14.75 25.73
CA ALA A 251 -15.50 -14.99 26.58
C ALA A 251 -16.47 -13.79 26.63
N ALA A 252 -15.93 -12.58 26.62
CA ALA A 252 -16.71 -11.34 26.66
C ALA A 252 -17.29 -10.94 25.29
N ALA A 253 -16.75 -11.45 24.18
CA ALA A 253 -17.18 -11.09 22.83
C ALA A 253 -18.49 -11.82 22.45
N PRO A 254 -19.37 -11.20 21.65
CA PRO A 254 -20.53 -11.91 21.09
C PRO A 254 -20.09 -13.03 20.15
N GLN A 255 -20.88 -14.09 20.07
CA GLN A 255 -20.63 -15.13 19.07
C GLN A 255 -20.91 -14.61 17.67
N GLU A 256 -20.10 -15.03 16.71
CA GLU A 256 -20.35 -14.78 15.30
C GLU A 256 -21.70 -15.47 14.97
N THR A 257 -22.72 -14.67 14.69
CA THR A 257 -23.92 -15.21 14.04
C THR A 257 -23.43 -15.71 12.69
N ALA A 258 -23.71 -17.00 12.38
CA ALA A 258 -23.54 -17.49 11.02
C ALA A 258 -24.31 -16.49 10.13
N ALA A 259 -23.55 -15.66 9.38
CA ALA A 259 -24.16 -14.86 8.36
C ALA A 259 -24.87 -15.85 7.46
N ALA A 260 -26.20 -15.88 7.53
CA ALA A 260 -27.00 -16.52 6.51
C ALA A 260 -26.38 -16.01 5.21
N ALA A 261 -25.96 -16.93 4.35
CA ALA A 261 -25.35 -16.59 3.09
C ALA A 261 -26.30 -15.61 2.39
N ALA A 262 -26.11 -14.33 2.63
CA ALA A 262 -26.79 -13.29 1.89
C ALA A 262 -26.32 -13.52 0.47
N GLY A 263 -27.23 -13.99 -0.38
CA GLY A 263 -26.96 -14.22 -1.78
C GLY A 263 -26.26 -12.96 -2.30
N ASN A 264 -25.19 -13.12 -3.03
CA ASN A 264 -24.46 -11.97 -3.54
C ASN A 264 -25.43 -11.22 -4.48
N PRO A 265 -25.95 -10.02 -4.10
CA PRO A 265 -26.96 -9.31 -4.89
C PRO A 265 -26.47 -9.03 -6.31
N LEU A 266 -25.16 -8.93 -6.48
CA LEU A 266 -24.53 -8.76 -7.80
C LEU A 266 -24.61 -10.06 -8.60
N LYS A 267 -24.38 -11.22 -7.95
CA LYS A 267 -24.50 -12.52 -8.63
C LYS A 267 -25.95 -12.78 -9.04
N GLU A 268 -26.93 -12.49 -8.19
CA GLU A 268 -28.34 -12.62 -8.50
C GLU A 268 -28.77 -11.67 -9.62
N ALA A 269 -28.27 -10.43 -9.63
CA ALA A 269 -28.51 -9.49 -10.72
C ALA A 269 -27.82 -9.91 -12.03
N MET A 270 -26.64 -10.51 -11.97
CA MET A 270 -25.92 -11.05 -13.14
C MET A 270 -26.59 -12.34 -13.67
N ASP A 271 -27.10 -13.19 -12.80
CA ASP A 271 -27.81 -14.41 -13.20
C ASP A 271 -29.20 -14.10 -13.76
N ALA A 272 -29.86 -13.03 -13.31
CA ALA A 272 -31.14 -12.54 -13.84
C ALA A 272 -31.00 -11.73 -15.14
N GLY A 273 -29.83 -11.10 -15.38
CA GLY A 273 -29.50 -10.42 -16.62
C GLY A 273 -28.97 -11.43 -17.63
N ASN A 274 -29.61 -11.48 -18.82
CA ASN A 274 -29.17 -12.34 -19.92
C ASN A 274 -27.82 -11.90 -20.48
N GLN A 275 -26.75 -12.03 -19.65
CA GLN A 275 -25.38 -11.66 -20.01
C GLN A 275 -24.80 -12.74 -20.94
N PRO A 276 -24.15 -12.36 -22.04
CA PRO A 276 -23.44 -13.33 -22.87
C PRO A 276 -22.35 -14.00 -22.04
N ASN A 277 -22.42 -15.33 -21.96
CA ASN A 277 -21.43 -16.13 -21.23
C ASN A 277 -20.05 -15.99 -21.89
N VAL A 278 -19.16 -15.21 -21.28
CA VAL A 278 -17.76 -15.07 -21.68
C VAL A 278 -16.83 -16.03 -20.90
N GLY A 279 -17.36 -17.14 -20.43
CA GLY A 279 -16.58 -18.20 -19.81
C GLY A 279 -15.60 -18.80 -20.83
N ALA A 280 -14.34 -18.95 -20.47
CA ALA A 280 -13.35 -19.69 -21.22
C ALA A 280 -13.71 -21.17 -21.16
N ASP A 281 -14.40 -21.67 -22.19
CA ASP A 281 -14.69 -23.09 -22.36
C ASP A 281 -13.41 -23.82 -22.74
N THR A 282 -12.84 -24.57 -21.79
CA THR A 282 -11.68 -25.47 -22.01
C THR A 282 -12.09 -26.91 -22.26
N THR A 283 -13.37 -27.22 -22.48
CA THR A 283 -13.82 -28.57 -22.81
C THR A 283 -14.69 -28.57 -24.07
N GLY A 284 -14.09 -29.10 -25.14
CA GLY A 284 -14.81 -29.39 -26.37
C GLY A 284 -15.93 -30.41 -26.14
N ALA A 285 -17.18 -29.94 -26.20
CA ALA A 285 -18.34 -30.77 -26.47
C ALA A 285 -19.04 -30.20 -27.68
N ALA A 286 -19.18 -31.04 -28.69
CA ALA A 286 -19.88 -30.73 -29.93
C ALA A 286 -21.37 -30.43 -29.67
N GLY A 287 -21.85 -29.27 -30.07
CA GLY A 287 -23.26 -28.90 -30.05
C GLY A 287 -23.48 -27.57 -30.74
N ASP A 288 -24.22 -27.61 -31.84
CA ASP A 288 -24.93 -26.52 -32.50
C ASP A 288 -24.20 -25.58 -33.46
N GLY A 289 -23.29 -26.06 -34.30
CA GLY A 289 -23.02 -25.44 -35.63
C GLY A 289 -22.80 -23.92 -35.74
N LYS A 290 -22.73 -23.16 -34.63
CA LYS A 290 -22.40 -21.72 -34.65
C LYS A 290 -20.96 -21.50 -34.27
N PRO A 291 -20.18 -20.76 -35.09
CA PRO A 291 -18.80 -20.45 -34.75
C PRO A 291 -18.70 -19.66 -33.44
N SER A 292 -17.78 -20.04 -32.56
CA SER A 292 -17.51 -19.29 -31.33
C SER A 292 -17.14 -17.85 -31.63
N ALA A 293 -17.41 -16.91 -30.70
CA ALA A 293 -17.05 -15.51 -30.85
C ALA A 293 -15.55 -15.32 -31.18
N ALA A 294 -14.68 -16.18 -30.64
CA ALA A 294 -13.25 -16.21 -30.96
C ALA A 294 -12.98 -16.61 -32.42
N ALA A 295 -13.73 -17.58 -32.96
CA ALA A 295 -13.62 -17.97 -34.37
C ALA A 295 -14.14 -16.85 -35.31
N GLY A 296 -15.17 -16.13 -34.90
CA GLY A 296 -15.69 -14.96 -35.62
C GLY A 296 -14.68 -13.81 -35.70
N ILE A 297 -14.02 -13.50 -34.57
CA ILE A 297 -12.97 -12.47 -34.49
C ILE A 297 -11.76 -12.88 -35.34
N LEU A 298 -11.37 -14.14 -35.29
CA LEU A 298 -10.23 -14.67 -36.07
C LEU A 298 -10.53 -14.62 -37.59
N ALA A 299 -11.77 -14.93 -37.98
CA ALA A 299 -12.22 -14.84 -39.36
C ALA A 299 -12.26 -13.39 -39.87
N ALA A 300 -12.75 -12.45 -39.06
CA ALA A 300 -12.76 -11.03 -39.34
C ALA A 300 -11.34 -10.44 -39.46
N ALA A 301 -10.42 -10.80 -38.56
CA ALA A 301 -9.03 -10.37 -38.60
C ALA A 301 -8.30 -10.93 -39.84
N LYS A 302 -8.62 -12.14 -40.25
CA LYS A 302 -8.08 -12.77 -41.46
C LYS A 302 -8.60 -12.13 -42.74
N ALA A 303 -9.87 -11.77 -42.76
CA ALA A 303 -10.50 -11.03 -43.86
C ALA A 303 -9.97 -9.59 -43.99
N ALA A 304 -9.59 -8.95 -42.87
CA ALA A 304 -8.95 -7.63 -42.79
C ALA A 304 -7.44 -7.64 -43.10
N GLY A 305 -6.84 -8.77 -43.47
CA GLY A 305 -5.44 -8.85 -43.89
C GLY A 305 -4.41 -8.65 -42.75
N VAL A 306 -4.79 -8.80 -41.49
CA VAL A 306 -3.90 -8.68 -40.33
C VAL A 306 -2.95 -9.88 -40.32
N ARG A 307 -1.66 -9.65 -40.60
CA ARG A 307 -0.61 -10.70 -40.52
C ARG A 307 -0.08 -10.78 -39.07
N GLY A 308 -0.09 -12.00 -38.52
CA GLY A 308 0.58 -12.22 -37.21
C GLY A 308 -0.12 -13.15 -36.24
N PHE A 309 -1.29 -13.71 -36.54
CA PHE A 309 -1.93 -14.71 -35.68
C PHE A 309 -1.58 -16.13 -36.16
N THR A 310 -0.47 -16.67 -35.68
CA THR A 310 -0.20 -18.11 -35.75
C THR A 310 -0.54 -18.75 -34.43
N GLN A 311 -1.40 -19.78 -34.45
CA GLN A 311 -1.66 -20.63 -33.30
C GLN A 311 -0.36 -21.24 -32.82
N ALA A 312 -0.03 -21.04 -31.55
CA ALA A 312 0.97 -21.87 -30.86
C ALA A 312 0.41 -23.29 -30.79
N LYS A 313 1.13 -24.25 -31.42
CA LYS A 313 0.88 -25.68 -31.23
C LYS A 313 1.39 -26.07 -29.85
N HIS A 314 0.50 -26.58 -29.02
CA HIS A 314 0.81 -27.42 -27.86
C HIS A 314 0.51 -28.87 -28.21
#